data_e58204e77f646d1344193d8cae18c770
#
_entry.id   e58204e77f646d1344193d8cae18c770
#
_cell.length_a   1.000
_cell.length_b   1.000
_cell.length_c   1.000
_cell.angle_alpha   90.00
_cell.angle_beta   90.00
_cell.angle_gamma   90.00
#
_symmetry.space_group_name_H-M   'P 1'
#
loop_
_entity.id
_entity.type
_entity.pdbx_description
1 polymer ?
#
loop_
_entity_poly.entity_id
_entity_poly.type
_entity_poly.pdbx_seq_one_letter_code
_entity_poly.pdbx_strand_id
1 'polypeptide(L)'
;MRVTSNNMMNSYLKDVQKNLQGMNKINNQISTGNQVNKVSDDPLKAVKIMNLNNEISDIERYNSNVDEVNGWLDMTDNALDKVGTLSSEIKTLLTSISGTFGKDEMKAVSSEVNEKIKQIGEAFNTSYGGKYIFGGSITDEPPVKVNVDENDGTVSLVFRNTNDEGKPNKGLSDNLNVSVSNGINFNYNLNINEVSNSGDAFDIFEEVSDALKGDTAD
;
A
#
# COMPACT_ATOMS: atom_id res chain seq x y z
N MET A 1 -2.64 -81.31 20.50
CA MET A 1 -2.14 -80.95 19.15
C MET A 1 -3.08 -79.99 18.34
N ARG A 2 -4.40 -80.07 18.46
CA ARG A 2 -5.32 -79.14 17.74
C ARG A 2 -5.26 -77.66 18.21
N VAL A 3 -5.02 -77.43 19.49
CA VAL A 3 -4.95 -76.05 20.06
C VAL A 3 -3.68 -75.32 19.61
N THR A 4 -2.55 -76.03 19.48
CA THR A 4 -1.27 -75.44 18.99
C THR A 4 -1.31 -75.12 17.52
N SER A 5 -1.98 -75.91 16.67
CA SER A 5 -2.15 -75.59 15.24
C SER A 5 -3.01 -74.40 15.00
N ASN A 6 -4.13 -74.22 15.75
CA ASN A 6 -4.97 -73.00 15.66
C ASN A 6 -4.26 -71.75 16.16
N ASN A 7 -3.46 -71.86 17.22
CA ASN A 7 -2.65 -70.72 17.71
C ASN A 7 -1.59 -70.31 16.69
N MET A 8 -0.94 -71.23 16.03
CA MET A 8 0.07 -71.02 15.00
C MET A 8 -0.57 -70.35 13.77
N MET A 9 -1.77 -70.75 13.32
CA MET A 9 -2.51 -70.19 12.23
C MET A 9 -2.96 -68.72 12.56
N ASN A 10 -3.46 -68.53 13.77
CA ASN A 10 -3.88 -67.17 14.20
C ASN A 10 -2.70 -66.17 14.33
N SER A 11 -1.53 -66.65 14.81
CA SER A 11 -0.30 -65.87 14.80
C SER A 11 0.15 -65.53 13.39
N TYR A 12 0.16 -66.51 12.48
CA TYR A 12 0.51 -66.24 11.08
C TYR A 12 -0.42 -65.22 10.40
N LEU A 13 -1.73 -65.35 10.58
CA LEU A 13 -2.70 -64.41 10.07
C LEU A 13 -2.49 -63.02 10.63
N LYS A 14 -2.19 -62.86 11.92
CA LYS A 14 -1.83 -61.61 12.55
C LYS A 14 -0.59 -60.98 11.95
N ASP A 15 0.45 -61.75 11.70
CA ASP A 15 1.69 -61.27 11.11
C ASP A 15 1.50 -60.84 9.65
N VAL A 16 0.72 -61.60 8.87
CA VAL A 16 0.35 -61.20 7.50
C VAL A 16 -0.46 -59.90 7.50
N GLN A 17 -1.46 -59.74 8.39
CA GLN A 17 -2.23 -58.51 8.52
C GLN A 17 -1.34 -57.32 8.89
N LYS A 18 -0.39 -57.50 9.82
CA LYS A 18 0.56 -56.45 10.23
C LYS A 18 1.47 -56.06 9.07
N ASN A 19 1.95 -57.02 8.28
CA ASN A 19 2.76 -56.73 7.10
C ASN A 19 1.97 -55.98 6.03
N LEU A 20 0.72 -56.36 5.77
CA LEU A 20 -0.17 -55.63 4.83
C LEU A 20 -0.46 -54.19 5.29
N GLN A 21 -0.68 -53.98 6.60
CA GLN A 21 -0.84 -52.63 7.16
C GLN A 21 0.44 -51.80 6.99
N GLY A 22 1.61 -52.41 7.23
CA GLY A 22 2.92 -51.78 7.00
C GLY A 22 3.13 -51.38 5.54
N MET A 23 2.82 -52.27 4.61
CA MET A 23 2.88 -51.99 3.16
C MET A 23 1.94 -50.86 2.76
N ASN A 24 0.70 -50.87 3.23
CA ASN A 24 -0.25 -49.79 2.96
C ASN A 24 0.22 -48.44 3.51
N LYS A 25 0.83 -48.42 4.70
CA LYS A 25 1.42 -47.23 5.29
C LYS A 25 2.55 -46.66 4.41
N ILE A 26 3.50 -47.54 4.01
CA ILE A 26 4.63 -47.15 3.14
C ILE A 26 4.12 -46.67 1.78
N ASN A 27 3.15 -47.36 1.19
CA ASN A 27 2.57 -46.98 -0.08
C ASN A 27 1.90 -45.58 -0.02
N ASN A 28 1.18 -45.30 1.07
CA ASN A 28 0.62 -43.96 1.33
C ASN A 28 1.71 -42.90 1.51
N GLN A 29 2.81 -43.19 2.20
CA GLN A 29 3.94 -42.29 2.38
C GLN A 29 4.63 -41.98 1.05
N ILE A 30 4.82 -42.98 0.19
CA ILE A 30 5.41 -42.81 -1.15
C ILE A 30 4.47 -41.96 -2.04
N SER A 31 3.18 -42.27 -2.02
CA SER A 31 2.18 -41.57 -2.84
C SER A 31 2.00 -40.12 -2.45
N THR A 32 2.06 -39.78 -1.16
CA THR A 32 1.88 -38.41 -0.65
C THR A 32 3.19 -37.65 -0.50
N GLY A 33 4.35 -38.33 -0.49
CA GLY A 33 5.65 -37.74 -0.17
C GLY A 33 5.81 -37.35 1.31
N ASN A 34 4.80 -37.59 2.15
CA ASN A 34 4.80 -37.21 3.56
C ASN A 34 5.10 -38.40 4.47
N GLN A 35 6.01 -38.23 5.44
CA GLN A 35 6.34 -39.23 6.42
C GLN A 35 5.19 -39.50 7.41
N VAL A 36 4.38 -38.50 7.72
CA VAL A 36 3.23 -38.57 8.62
C VAL A 36 2.00 -38.07 7.86
N ASN A 37 1.04 -38.96 7.59
CA ASN A 37 -0.20 -38.63 6.89
C ASN A 37 -1.38 -38.46 7.83
N LYS A 38 -1.32 -39.10 9.00
CA LYS A 38 -2.38 -39.03 10.02
C LYS A 38 -1.77 -38.69 11.38
N VAL A 39 -2.47 -37.89 12.16
CA VAL A 39 -2.05 -37.55 13.54
C VAL A 39 -1.86 -38.83 14.40
N SER A 40 -2.63 -39.89 14.12
CA SER A 40 -2.53 -41.17 14.80
C SER A 40 -1.26 -41.95 14.50
N ASP A 41 -0.54 -41.63 13.42
CA ASP A 41 0.71 -42.36 13.05
C ASP A 41 1.89 -41.95 13.93
N ASP A 42 2.01 -40.67 14.23
CA ASP A 42 3.01 -40.09 15.15
C ASP A 42 2.52 -38.72 15.63
N PRO A 43 1.85 -38.65 16.80
CA PRO A 43 1.27 -37.40 17.31
C PRO A 43 2.30 -36.31 17.54
N LEU A 44 3.50 -36.65 18.01
CA LEU A 44 4.55 -35.65 18.28
C LEU A 44 5.09 -35.03 17.01
N LYS A 45 5.34 -35.83 15.98
CA LYS A 45 5.76 -35.33 14.67
C LYS A 45 4.62 -34.55 13.99
N ALA A 46 3.37 -35.01 14.10
CA ALA A 46 2.22 -34.32 13.54
C ALA A 46 2.09 -32.90 14.11
N VAL A 47 2.18 -32.73 15.44
CA VAL A 47 2.15 -31.41 16.08
C VAL A 47 3.33 -30.54 15.60
N LYS A 48 4.53 -31.10 15.50
CA LYS A 48 5.69 -30.35 14.99
C LYS A 48 5.52 -29.89 13.54
N ILE A 49 4.98 -30.76 12.68
CA ILE A 49 4.68 -30.43 11.27
C ILE A 49 3.61 -29.32 11.20
N MET A 50 2.55 -29.42 12.02
CA MET A 50 1.52 -28.37 12.07
C MET A 50 2.09 -27.03 12.49
N ASN A 51 2.95 -26.99 13.52
CA ASN A 51 3.59 -25.76 13.96
C ASN A 51 4.50 -25.17 12.88
N LEU A 52 5.31 -25.99 12.21
CA LEU A 52 6.15 -25.54 11.10
C LEU A 52 5.33 -25.04 9.91
N ASN A 53 4.22 -25.69 9.58
CA ASN A 53 3.33 -25.20 8.52
C ASN A 53 2.69 -23.86 8.87
N ASN A 54 2.30 -23.65 10.13
CA ASN A 54 1.79 -22.36 10.60
C ASN A 54 2.88 -21.28 10.48
N GLU A 55 4.12 -21.60 10.88
CA GLU A 55 5.25 -20.68 10.77
C GLU A 55 5.57 -20.32 9.30
N ILE A 56 5.52 -21.32 8.40
CA ILE A 56 5.67 -21.07 6.95
C ILE A 56 4.55 -20.16 6.44
N SER A 57 3.29 -20.41 6.79
CA SER A 57 2.17 -19.57 6.38
C SER A 57 2.28 -18.14 6.92
N ASP A 58 2.78 -17.96 8.14
CA ASP A 58 3.04 -16.64 8.71
C ASP A 58 4.14 -15.92 7.94
N ILE A 59 5.24 -16.61 7.58
CA ILE A 59 6.32 -16.05 6.77
C ILE A 59 5.83 -15.66 5.37
N GLU A 60 5.03 -16.51 4.72
CA GLU A 60 4.43 -16.22 3.41
C GLU A 60 3.55 -14.97 3.47
N ARG A 61 2.74 -14.83 4.53
CA ARG A 61 1.93 -13.63 4.76
C ARG A 61 2.80 -12.39 4.97
N TYR A 62 3.88 -12.49 5.75
CA TYR A 62 4.80 -11.36 5.95
C TYR A 62 5.50 -10.97 4.65
N ASN A 63 5.91 -11.92 3.82
CA ASN A 63 6.48 -11.63 2.51
C ASN A 63 5.48 -10.90 1.61
N SER A 64 4.23 -11.37 1.56
CA SER A 64 3.17 -10.68 0.80
C SER A 64 2.93 -9.26 1.30
N ASN A 65 2.94 -9.04 2.62
CA ASN A 65 2.81 -7.72 3.20
C ASN A 65 3.98 -6.79 2.80
N VAL A 66 5.22 -7.32 2.80
CA VAL A 66 6.41 -6.57 2.39
C VAL A 66 6.34 -6.20 0.91
N ASP A 67 5.90 -7.11 0.05
CA ASP A 67 5.74 -6.85 -1.39
C ASP A 67 4.68 -5.77 -1.65
N GLU A 68 3.55 -5.80 -0.93
CA GLU A 68 2.51 -4.76 -1.02
C GLU A 68 3.04 -3.40 -0.55
N VAL A 69 3.80 -3.36 0.55
CA VAL A 69 4.42 -2.13 1.05
C VAL A 69 5.45 -1.58 0.08
N ASN A 70 6.27 -2.42 -0.52
CA ASN A 70 7.25 -1.98 -1.52
C ASN A 70 6.55 -1.32 -2.72
N GLY A 71 5.49 -1.94 -3.25
CA GLY A 71 4.70 -1.34 -4.32
C GLY A 71 4.05 0.00 -3.92
N TRP A 72 3.60 0.11 -2.68
CA TRP A 72 3.05 1.37 -2.14
C TRP A 72 4.12 2.46 -2.05
N LEU A 73 5.31 2.13 -1.52
CA LEU A 73 6.42 3.06 -1.41
C LEU A 73 6.95 3.51 -2.77
N ASP A 74 7.06 2.60 -3.73
CA ASP A 74 7.47 2.93 -5.11
C ASP A 74 6.49 3.92 -5.75
N MET A 75 5.18 3.74 -5.56
CA MET A 75 4.18 4.68 -6.06
C MET A 75 4.24 6.02 -5.34
N THR A 76 4.52 6.02 -4.03
CA THR A 76 4.70 7.23 -3.24
C THR A 76 5.91 8.02 -3.72
N ASP A 77 7.04 7.36 -3.94
CA ASP A 77 8.27 7.98 -4.46
C ASP A 77 8.04 8.61 -5.83
N ASN A 78 7.44 7.86 -6.76
CA ASN A 78 7.09 8.38 -8.09
C ASN A 78 6.15 9.60 -8.03
N ALA A 79 5.17 9.60 -7.14
CA ALA A 79 4.25 10.72 -6.99
C ALA A 79 4.96 11.96 -6.42
N LEU A 80 5.84 11.79 -5.44
CA LEU A 80 6.63 12.86 -4.84
C LEU A 80 7.65 13.43 -5.83
N ASP A 81 8.32 12.59 -6.61
CA ASP A 81 9.24 13.03 -7.67
C ASP A 81 8.51 13.88 -8.70
N LYS A 82 7.30 13.48 -9.10
CA LYS A 82 6.45 14.26 -10.00
C LYS A 82 6.10 15.62 -9.39
N VAL A 83 5.70 15.69 -8.11
CA VAL A 83 5.42 16.93 -7.39
C VAL A 83 6.66 17.83 -7.34
N GLY A 84 7.83 17.24 -7.01
CA GLY A 84 9.11 17.96 -6.99
C GLY A 84 9.50 18.56 -8.33
N THR A 85 9.33 17.79 -9.40
CA THR A 85 9.60 18.22 -10.78
C THR A 85 8.66 19.37 -11.17
N LEU A 86 7.34 19.22 -10.97
CA LEU A 86 6.36 20.26 -11.29
C LEU A 86 6.60 21.53 -10.48
N SER A 87 6.95 21.44 -9.20
CA SER A 87 7.29 22.59 -8.35
C SER A 87 8.54 23.31 -8.86
N SER A 88 9.55 22.56 -9.34
CA SER A 88 10.76 23.13 -9.95
C SER A 88 10.45 23.83 -11.27
N GLU A 89 9.56 23.28 -12.07
CA GLU A 89 9.08 23.91 -13.31
C GLU A 89 8.32 25.21 -13.03
N ILE A 90 7.39 25.23 -12.05
CA ILE A 90 6.72 26.45 -11.59
C ILE A 90 7.75 27.49 -11.17
N LYS A 91 8.74 27.13 -10.35
CA LYS A 91 9.81 28.05 -9.94
C LYS A 91 10.57 28.60 -11.14
N THR A 92 10.83 27.80 -12.15
CA THR A 92 11.53 28.22 -13.38
C THR A 92 10.67 29.22 -14.18
N LEU A 93 9.37 28.94 -14.31
CA LEU A 93 8.41 29.85 -14.95
C LEU A 93 8.36 31.21 -14.23
N LEU A 94 8.24 31.18 -12.89
CA LEU A 94 8.22 32.44 -12.08
C LEU A 94 9.52 33.21 -12.19
N THR A 95 10.68 32.55 -12.24
CA THR A 95 11.97 33.26 -12.39
C THR A 95 12.21 33.76 -13.81
N SER A 96 11.47 33.25 -14.80
CA SER A 96 11.54 33.77 -16.19
C SER A 96 10.75 35.04 -16.38
N ILE A 97 9.86 35.37 -15.45
CA ILE A 97 9.07 36.64 -15.51
C ILE A 97 10.01 37.82 -15.41
N SER A 98 10.02 38.65 -16.44
CA SER A 98 10.79 39.87 -16.52
C SER A 98 9.85 41.06 -16.52
N GLY A 99 10.25 42.16 -15.94
CA GLY A 99 9.46 43.43 -15.96
C GLY A 99 9.16 44.00 -17.35
N THR A 100 9.62 43.28 -18.41
CA THR A 100 9.31 43.63 -19.81
C THR A 100 8.20 42.78 -20.41
N PHE A 101 7.61 41.84 -19.67
CA PHE A 101 6.51 41.02 -20.15
C PHE A 101 5.24 41.85 -20.35
N GLY A 102 4.59 41.65 -21.51
CA GLY A 102 3.27 42.21 -21.77
C GLY A 102 2.16 41.42 -21.08
N LYS A 103 0.94 41.97 -21.07
CA LYS A 103 -0.22 41.33 -20.44
C LYS A 103 -0.52 39.95 -21.01
N ASP A 104 -0.32 39.74 -22.31
CA ASP A 104 -0.60 38.44 -22.97
C ASP A 104 0.42 37.36 -22.56
N GLU A 105 1.71 37.74 -22.40
CA GLU A 105 2.75 36.86 -21.94
C GLU A 105 2.54 36.46 -20.46
N MET A 106 2.18 37.42 -19.61
CA MET A 106 1.83 37.16 -18.21
C MET A 106 0.63 36.23 -18.08
N LYS A 107 -0.41 36.42 -18.92
CA LYS A 107 -1.57 35.54 -18.94
C LYS A 107 -1.20 34.10 -19.39
N ALA A 108 -0.28 33.97 -20.34
CA ALA A 108 0.19 32.65 -20.78
C ALA A 108 0.95 31.94 -19.65
N VAL A 109 1.86 32.64 -18.94
CA VAL A 109 2.60 32.08 -17.80
C VAL A 109 1.65 31.71 -16.66
N SER A 110 0.68 32.56 -16.33
CA SER A 110 -0.35 32.28 -15.32
C SER A 110 -1.13 31.02 -15.66
N SER A 111 -1.55 30.86 -16.91
CA SER A 111 -2.26 29.65 -17.36
C SER A 111 -1.40 28.40 -17.26
N GLU A 112 -0.12 28.51 -17.58
CA GLU A 112 0.81 27.37 -17.50
C GLU A 112 1.09 26.99 -16.04
N VAL A 113 1.30 27.95 -15.14
CA VAL A 113 1.48 27.72 -13.71
C VAL A 113 0.23 27.05 -13.12
N ASN A 114 -0.96 27.55 -13.44
CA ASN A 114 -2.22 26.98 -12.99
C ASN A 114 -2.40 25.54 -13.46
N GLU A 115 -1.97 25.22 -14.68
CA GLU A 115 -2.00 23.85 -15.18
C GLU A 115 -1.02 22.93 -14.42
N LYS A 116 0.17 23.43 -14.05
CA LYS A 116 1.12 22.70 -13.20
C LYS A 116 0.57 22.46 -11.80
N ILE A 117 -0.11 23.43 -11.21
CA ILE A 117 -0.76 23.28 -9.88
C ILE A 117 -1.86 22.20 -9.94
N LYS A 118 -2.66 22.15 -11.00
CA LYS A 118 -3.64 21.06 -11.21
C LYS A 118 -2.95 19.69 -11.26
N GLN A 119 -1.86 19.59 -12.01
CA GLN A 119 -1.10 18.33 -12.13
C GLN A 119 -0.48 17.90 -10.78
N ILE A 120 -0.09 18.84 -9.92
CA ILE A 120 0.33 18.56 -8.54
C ILE A 120 -0.83 17.97 -7.74
N GLY A 121 -2.03 18.58 -7.83
CA GLY A 121 -3.24 18.04 -7.19
C GLY A 121 -3.57 16.61 -7.65
N GLU A 122 -3.42 16.32 -8.95
CA GLU A 122 -3.59 14.97 -9.49
C GLU A 122 -2.51 14.00 -9.00
N ALA A 123 -1.26 14.47 -8.86
CA ALA A 123 -0.19 13.65 -8.31
C ALA A 123 -0.45 13.25 -6.85
N PHE A 124 -1.01 14.15 -6.04
CA PHE A 124 -1.47 13.83 -4.68
C PHE A 124 -2.69 12.90 -4.65
N ASN A 125 -3.45 12.81 -5.72
CA ASN A 125 -4.56 11.88 -5.88
C ASN A 125 -4.15 10.55 -6.54
N THR A 126 -2.87 10.23 -6.55
CA THR A 126 -2.38 8.94 -7.06
C THR A 126 -2.92 7.79 -6.19
N SER A 127 -3.31 6.69 -6.84
CA SER A 127 -3.83 5.51 -6.18
C SER A 127 -3.01 4.26 -6.51
N TYR A 128 -2.92 3.34 -5.55
CA TYR A 128 -2.33 2.03 -5.69
C TYR A 128 -3.34 0.96 -5.26
N GLY A 129 -3.61 -0.01 -6.14
CA GLY A 129 -4.61 -1.05 -5.86
C GLY A 129 -6.04 -0.53 -5.58
N GLY A 130 -6.39 0.66 -6.11
CA GLY A 130 -7.68 1.32 -5.87
C GLY A 130 -7.77 2.09 -4.56
N LYS A 131 -6.66 2.25 -3.85
CA LYS A 131 -6.55 3.03 -2.60
C LYS A 131 -5.67 4.25 -2.83
N TYR A 132 -6.10 5.43 -2.37
CA TYR A 132 -5.31 6.66 -2.46
C TYR A 132 -4.16 6.65 -1.47
N ILE A 133 -2.93 6.84 -1.99
CA ILE A 133 -1.70 6.64 -1.21
C ILE A 133 -1.48 7.70 -0.13
N PHE A 134 -1.94 8.93 -0.35
CA PHE A 134 -1.80 10.05 0.59
C PHE A 134 -3.05 10.27 1.47
N GLY A 135 -4.06 9.40 1.36
CA GLY A 135 -5.34 9.54 2.04
C GLY A 135 -5.33 9.15 3.53
N GLY A 136 -4.19 8.75 4.10
CA GLY A 136 -4.13 8.25 5.47
C GLY A 136 -5.00 6.99 5.64
N SER A 137 -5.92 6.98 6.61
CA SER A 137 -6.89 5.89 6.78
C SER A 137 -8.12 6.01 5.86
N ILE A 138 -8.33 7.15 5.19
CA ILE A 138 -9.38 7.37 4.20
C ILE A 138 -8.80 7.10 2.82
N THR A 139 -8.82 5.84 2.40
CA THR A 139 -8.16 5.41 1.15
C THR A 139 -9.11 5.29 -0.04
N ASP A 140 -10.39 5.41 0.14
CA ASP A 140 -11.47 5.25 -0.85
C ASP A 140 -11.86 6.55 -1.55
N GLU A 141 -11.44 7.71 -1.01
CA GLU A 141 -11.67 9.02 -1.60
C GLU A 141 -10.36 9.76 -1.86
N PRO A 142 -10.28 10.60 -2.94
CA PRO A 142 -9.09 11.39 -3.21
C PRO A 142 -8.86 12.41 -2.08
N PRO A 143 -7.62 12.52 -1.56
CA PRO A 143 -7.30 13.38 -0.42
C PRO A 143 -7.36 14.87 -0.76
N VAL A 144 -7.09 15.24 -2.02
CA VAL A 144 -7.01 16.63 -2.47
C VAL A 144 -8.11 16.94 -3.48
N LYS A 145 -8.75 18.08 -3.34
CA LYS A 145 -9.67 18.63 -4.33
C LYS A 145 -9.00 19.82 -5.00
N VAL A 146 -9.00 19.83 -6.32
CA VAL A 146 -8.57 20.94 -7.14
C VAL A 146 -9.78 21.83 -7.40
N ASN A 147 -9.79 23.05 -6.88
CA ASN A 147 -10.79 24.06 -7.18
C ASN A 147 -10.26 24.98 -8.27
N VAL A 148 -11.09 25.28 -9.24
CA VAL A 148 -10.81 26.25 -10.30
C VAL A 148 -11.90 27.30 -10.21
N ASP A 149 -11.53 28.54 -10.01
CA ASP A 149 -12.48 29.66 -10.10
C ASP A 149 -12.82 29.93 -11.58
N GLU A 150 -14.09 29.80 -11.92
CA GLU A 150 -14.56 29.97 -13.31
C GLU A 150 -14.48 31.40 -13.80
N ASN A 151 -14.40 32.39 -12.89
CA ASN A 151 -14.41 33.82 -13.27
C ASN A 151 -13.01 34.28 -13.67
N ASP A 152 -11.97 33.81 -13.00
CA ASP A 152 -10.62 34.31 -13.16
C ASP A 152 -9.55 33.22 -13.39
N GLY A 153 -9.96 31.96 -13.38
CA GLY A 153 -9.08 30.84 -13.69
C GLY A 153 -8.06 30.50 -12.61
N THR A 154 -8.16 31.10 -11.41
CA THR A 154 -7.31 30.78 -10.26
C THR A 154 -7.49 29.33 -9.84
N VAL A 155 -6.40 28.65 -9.51
CA VAL A 155 -6.40 27.28 -9.07
C VAL A 155 -5.95 27.20 -7.63
N SER A 156 -6.78 26.59 -6.78
CA SER A 156 -6.43 26.28 -5.40
C SER A 156 -6.53 24.79 -5.11
N LEU A 157 -5.63 24.30 -4.28
CA LEU A 157 -5.63 22.96 -3.76
C LEU A 157 -6.18 22.97 -2.34
N VAL A 158 -7.17 22.14 -2.08
CA VAL A 158 -7.77 22.05 -0.74
C VAL A 158 -7.89 20.58 -0.32
N PHE A 159 -7.82 20.33 0.98
CA PHE A 159 -8.14 18.99 1.48
C PHE A 159 -9.61 18.68 1.23
N ARG A 160 -9.90 17.49 0.74
CA ARG A 160 -11.30 17.08 0.51
C ARG A 160 -12.08 16.91 1.81
N ASN A 161 -11.46 16.28 2.80
CA ASN A 161 -12.05 16.01 4.10
C ASN A 161 -11.42 16.91 5.16
N THR A 162 -12.06 18.04 5.44
CA THR A 162 -11.64 19.00 6.45
C THR A 162 -12.60 19.00 7.65
N ASN A 163 -12.09 19.39 8.81
CA ASN A 163 -12.91 19.72 9.98
C ASN A 163 -13.50 21.14 9.85
N ASP A 164 -14.28 21.56 10.84
CA ASP A 164 -14.92 22.91 10.87
C ASP A 164 -13.90 24.06 10.86
N GLU A 165 -12.62 23.80 11.13
CA GLU A 165 -11.53 24.78 11.09
C GLU A 165 -10.77 24.80 9.75
N GLY A 166 -11.21 24.04 8.75
CA GLY A 166 -10.52 23.92 7.45
C GLY A 166 -9.27 23.03 7.45
N LYS A 167 -8.93 22.40 8.59
CA LYS A 167 -7.79 21.49 8.71
C LYS A 167 -8.18 20.06 8.28
N PRO A 168 -7.22 19.26 7.80
CA PRO A 168 -7.50 17.88 7.41
C PRO A 168 -8.11 17.09 8.58
N ASN A 169 -9.13 16.31 8.29
CA ASN A 169 -9.71 15.39 9.26
C ASN A 169 -8.66 14.39 9.76
N LYS A 170 -8.85 13.91 10.99
CA LYS A 170 -7.95 12.96 11.64
C LYS A 170 -7.62 11.75 10.73
N GLY A 171 -8.59 11.24 9.97
CA GLY A 171 -8.37 10.13 9.05
C GLY A 171 -7.33 10.40 7.97
N LEU A 172 -7.23 11.64 7.47
CA LEU A 172 -6.19 12.04 6.49
C LEU A 172 -4.78 12.14 7.11
N SER A 173 -4.70 12.22 8.44
CA SER A 173 -3.44 12.31 9.19
C SER A 173 -3.07 10.99 9.88
N ASP A 174 -3.88 9.94 9.73
CA ASP A 174 -3.62 8.65 10.36
C ASP A 174 -2.53 7.87 9.60
N ASN A 175 -1.73 7.13 10.38
CA ASN A 175 -0.72 6.25 9.84
C ASN A 175 -1.25 4.83 9.65
N LEU A 176 -0.97 4.25 8.49
CA LEU A 176 -1.23 2.85 8.19
C LEU A 176 -0.04 2.01 8.65
N ASN A 177 -0.33 0.91 9.32
CA ASN A 177 0.72 0.01 9.78
C ASN A 177 0.49 -1.41 9.26
N VAL A 178 1.58 -2.11 9.04
CA VAL A 178 1.61 -3.48 8.55
C VAL A 178 2.54 -4.31 9.42
N SER A 179 2.17 -5.58 9.62
CA SER A 179 3.01 -6.55 10.31
C SER A 179 3.99 -7.16 9.32
N VAL A 180 5.29 -6.94 9.52
CA VAL A 180 6.38 -7.48 8.68
C VAL A 180 7.09 -8.67 9.33
N SER A 181 6.89 -8.88 10.62
CA SER A 181 7.37 -10.04 11.38
C SER A 181 6.55 -10.18 12.66
N ASN A 182 6.76 -11.30 13.37
CA ASN A 182 6.10 -11.51 14.65
C ASN A 182 6.46 -10.40 15.67
N GLY A 183 5.43 -9.61 16.05
CA GLY A 183 5.58 -8.49 16.98
C GLY A 183 6.22 -7.22 16.41
N ILE A 184 6.53 -7.17 15.11
CA ILE A 184 7.10 -5.98 14.46
C ILE A 184 6.07 -5.40 13.49
N ASN A 185 5.56 -4.22 13.83
CA ASN A 185 4.69 -3.42 12.97
C ASN A 185 5.47 -2.23 12.42
N PHE A 186 5.25 -1.90 11.16
CA PHE A 186 5.89 -0.82 10.44
C PHE A 186 4.84 0.12 9.86
N ASN A 187 5.03 1.44 10.05
CA ASN A 187 4.22 2.46 9.40
C ASN A 187 4.81 2.73 8.03
N TYR A 188 4.01 2.59 6.97
CA TYR A 188 4.50 2.63 5.60
C TYR A 188 3.89 3.74 4.74
N ASN A 189 2.82 4.38 5.20
CA ASN A 189 2.22 5.49 4.46
C ASN A 189 2.84 6.83 4.84
N LEU A 190 2.84 7.71 3.87
CA LEU A 190 3.04 9.14 4.04
C LEU A 190 1.68 9.81 3.80
N ASN A 191 1.20 10.59 4.76
CA ASN A 191 -0.12 11.22 4.64
C ASN A 191 0.00 12.64 4.06
N ILE A 192 -1.09 13.11 3.44
CA ILE A 192 -1.11 14.41 2.77
C ILE A 192 -0.84 15.58 3.73
N ASN A 193 -1.21 15.45 4.99
CA ASN A 193 -0.98 16.48 6.00
C ASN A 193 0.52 16.67 6.30
N GLU A 194 1.29 15.58 6.29
CA GLU A 194 2.76 15.63 6.45
C GLU A 194 3.43 16.23 5.21
N VAL A 195 3.01 15.81 4.02
CA VAL A 195 3.61 16.26 2.75
C VAL A 195 3.32 17.75 2.50
N SER A 196 2.09 18.20 2.79
CA SER A 196 1.70 19.61 2.58
C SER A 196 2.11 20.53 3.74
N ASN A 197 2.79 20.02 4.76
CA ASN A 197 3.09 20.74 6.00
C ASN A 197 1.82 21.39 6.60
N SER A 198 0.80 20.59 6.84
CA SER A 198 -0.51 20.98 7.38
C SER A 198 -1.32 21.92 6.47
N GLY A 199 -1.00 21.97 5.17
CA GLY A 199 -1.67 22.80 4.18
C GLY A 199 -0.86 24.02 3.72
N ASP A 200 0.21 24.41 4.43
CA ASP A 200 1.03 25.59 4.08
C ASP A 200 1.49 25.56 2.61
N ALA A 201 1.81 24.39 2.06
CA ALA A 201 2.20 24.25 0.66
C ALA A 201 1.04 24.57 -0.31
N PHE A 202 -0.19 24.29 0.08
CA PHE A 202 -1.37 24.60 -0.74
C PHE A 202 -1.65 26.10 -0.74
N ASP A 203 -1.49 26.77 0.40
CA ASP A 203 -1.63 28.21 0.54
C ASP A 203 -0.60 28.95 -0.33
N ILE A 204 0.65 28.45 -0.40
CA ILE A 204 1.70 28.98 -1.27
C ILE A 204 1.30 28.85 -2.75
N PHE A 205 0.73 27.72 -3.18
CA PHE A 205 0.27 27.55 -4.57
C PHE A 205 -0.89 28.49 -4.90
N GLU A 206 -1.81 28.73 -3.97
CA GLU A 206 -2.91 29.69 -4.12
C GLU A 206 -2.37 31.12 -4.21
N GLU A 207 -1.46 31.51 -3.31
CA GLU A 207 -0.79 32.83 -3.36
C GLU A 207 -0.06 33.08 -4.69
N VAL A 208 0.63 32.06 -5.21
CA VAL A 208 1.31 32.16 -6.52
C VAL A 208 0.31 32.33 -7.65
N SER A 209 -0.80 31.59 -7.64
CA SER A 209 -1.86 31.71 -8.64
C SER A 209 -2.51 33.11 -8.61
N ASP A 210 -2.78 33.65 -7.42
CA ASP A 210 -3.39 34.98 -7.21
C ASP A 210 -2.42 36.12 -7.56
N ALA A 211 -1.14 35.99 -7.22
CA ALA A 211 -0.13 37.02 -7.53
C ALA A 211 0.02 37.20 -9.04
N LEU A 212 0.03 36.12 -9.82
CA LEU A 212 0.10 36.16 -11.28
C LEU A 212 -1.13 36.79 -11.93
N LYS A 213 -2.28 36.79 -11.24
CA LYS A 213 -3.51 37.43 -11.67
C LYS A 213 -3.51 38.93 -11.43
N GLY A 214 -2.98 39.41 -10.29
CA GLY A 214 -2.90 40.84 -9.97
C GLY A 214 -2.20 41.68 -11.03
N ASP A 215 -1.18 41.13 -11.69
CA ASP A 215 -0.44 41.75 -12.78
C ASP A 215 -1.17 41.72 -14.15
N THR A 216 -2.28 40.99 -14.26
CA THR A 216 -3.10 40.91 -15.49
C THR A 216 -4.37 41.78 -15.44
N ALA A 217 -4.73 42.34 -14.28
CA ALA A 217 -6.02 42.99 -14.02
C ALA A 217 -6.11 44.50 -14.28
N ASP A 218 -4.98 45.23 -14.57
CA ASP A 218 -4.96 46.68 -14.89
C ASP A 218 -4.82 47.00 -16.39
#